data_507fc7c2f773a8efe25640a7a606e0c7
#
_entry.id   507fc7c2f773a8efe25640a7a606e0c7
#
_cell.length_a   1.000
_cell.length_b   1.000
_cell.length_c   1.000
_cell.angle_alpha   90.00
_cell.angle_beta   90.00
_cell.angle_gamma   90.00
#
_symmetry.space_group_name_H-M   'P 1'
#
loop_
_entity.id
_entity.type
_entity.pdbx_description
1 polymer ?
#
loop_
_entity_poly.entity_id
_entity_poly.type
_entity_poly.pdbx_seq_one_letter_code
_entity_poly.pdbx_strand_id
1 'polypeptide(L)'
;GGGKTALSHYISEKLPSSKCLHFDDFDYPTAPEDLDEWIEQGGNYSEWDIKPFVEQVNQTIEEPQYTHIILDYPFARSHPALQEIIDYAFFIDTPLDIALARRILRDYKEKSGNDIIHYLEEYLMYSRPSYTAMAEREKLSADIIIDGNSPLSLIVQNILKYIV
;
A
#
# COMPACT_ATOMS: atom_id res chain seq x y z
N GLY A 1 7.02 -4.02 -3.61
CA GLY A 1 7.97 -4.83 -2.83
C GLY A 1 7.72 -4.81 -1.31
N GLY A 2 7.00 -3.82 -0.77
CA GLY A 2 6.80 -3.64 0.68
C GLY A 2 5.93 -4.69 1.40
N GLY A 3 5.24 -5.57 0.67
CA GLY A 3 4.49 -6.69 1.24
C GLY A 3 3.02 -6.44 1.55
N LYS A 4 2.46 -5.27 1.22
CA LYS A 4 1.04 -4.92 1.47
C LYS A 4 0.09 -6.00 0.94
N THR A 5 0.13 -6.30 -0.35
CA THR A 5 -0.78 -7.24 -1.00
C THR A 5 -0.68 -8.66 -0.42
N ALA A 6 0.52 -9.15 -0.16
CA ALA A 6 0.70 -10.46 0.47
C ALA A 6 0.10 -10.48 1.88
N LEU A 7 0.24 -9.39 2.63
CA LEU A 7 -0.29 -9.26 3.97
C LEU A 7 -1.81 -9.16 3.97
N SER A 8 -2.40 -8.33 3.10
CA SER A 8 -3.85 -8.16 3.01
C SER A 8 -4.56 -9.46 2.65
N HIS A 9 -4.02 -10.24 1.73
CA HIS A 9 -4.52 -11.58 1.43
C HIS A 9 -4.44 -12.51 2.63
N TYR A 10 -3.29 -12.56 3.31
CA TYR A 10 -3.11 -13.47 4.44
C TYR A 10 -4.00 -13.12 5.64
N ILE A 11 -4.25 -11.82 5.88
CA ILE A 11 -5.21 -11.37 6.90
C ILE A 11 -6.62 -11.81 6.51
N SER A 12 -7.01 -11.60 5.25
CA SER A 12 -8.33 -11.99 4.75
C SER A 12 -8.60 -13.50 4.91
N GLU A 13 -7.59 -14.34 4.69
CA GLU A 13 -7.71 -15.79 4.92
C GLU A 13 -7.91 -16.16 6.40
N LYS A 14 -7.45 -15.32 7.33
CA LYS A 14 -7.56 -15.56 8.78
C LYS A 14 -8.80 -14.95 9.41
N LEU A 15 -9.41 -13.96 8.77
CA LEU A 15 -10.63 -13.29 9.26
C LEU A 15 -11.86 -13.85 8.54
N PRO A 16 -12.72 -14.60 9.24
CA PRO A 16 -14.01 -15.00 8.68
C PRO A 16 -14.83 -13.76 8.28
N SER A 17 -15.61 -13.88 7.23
CA SER A 17 -16.47 -12.79 6.75
C SER A 17 -15.71 -11.49 6.45
N SER A 18 -14.50 -11.60 5.92
CA SER A 18 -13.71 -10.46 5.45
C SER A 18 -13.75 -10.31 3.93
N LYS A 19 -13.60 -9.07 3.48
CA LYS A 19 -13.39 -8.72 2.06
C LYS A 19 -12.11 -7.93 1.92
N CYS A 20 -11.23 -8.34 1.01
CA CYS A 20 -10.06 -7.57 0.62
C CYS A 20 -10.38 -6.77 -0.65
N LEU A 21 -10.04 -5.48 -0.64
CA LEU A 21 -10.15 -4.57 -1.78
C LEU A 21 -8.74 -4.05 -2.11
N HIS A 22 -8.37 -4.13 -3.37
CA HIS A 22 -7.06 -3.71 -3.85
C HIS A 22 -7.17 -2.39 -4.61
N PHE A 23 -6.42 -1.40 -4.18
CA PHE A 23 -6.38 -0.09 -4.82
C PHE A 23 -5.91 -0.19 -6.28
N ASP A 24 -4.96 -1.05 -6.55
CA ASP A 24 -4.37 -1.24 -7.89
C ASP A 24 -5.31 -1.93 -8.90
N ASP A 25 -6.50 -2.40 -8.47
CA ASP A 25 -7.51 -2.98 -9.37
C ASP A 25 -8.35 -1.91 -10.10
N PHE A 26 -8.12 -0.62 -9.81
CA PHE A 26 -8.91 0.49 -10.37
C PHE A 26 -8.05 1.44 -11.19
N ASP A 27 -8.65 2.05 -12.20
CA ASP A 27 -8.04 3.12 -12.98
C ASP A 27 -8.33 4.49 -12.33
N TYR A 28 -7.30 5.34 -12.27
CA TYR A 28 -7.38 6.69 -11.70
C TYR A 28 -6.91 7.73 -12.72
N PRO A 29 -7.82 8.31 -13.52
CA PRO A 29 -7.46 9.24 -14.59
C PRO A 29 -6.74 10.52 -14.11
N THR A 30 -6.89 10.88 -12.83
CA THR A 30 -6.25 12.04 -12.22
C THR A 30 -4.98 11.69 -11.44
N ALA A 31 -4.54 10.43 -11.49
CA ALA A 31 -3.27 10.06 -10.90
C ALA A 31 -2.13 10.87 -11.54
N PRO A 32 -1.14 11.31 -10.77
CA PRO A 32 0.00 12.05 -11.30
C PRO A 32 0.73 11.21 -12.35
N GLU A 33 0.98 11.80 -13.53
CA GLU A 33 1.77 11.14 -14.58
C GLU A 33 3.23 10.99 -14.14
N ASP A 34 3.77 12.02 -13.47
CA ASP A 34 5.08 12.01 -12.82
C ASP A 34 4.91 12.12 -11.30
N LEU A 35 5.08 10.99 -10.64
CA LEU A 35 4.93 10.89 -9.19
C LEU A 35 6.04 11.65 -8.45
N ASP A 36 7.23 11.70 -9.02
CA ASP A 36 8.39 12.34 -8.41
C ASP A 36 8.22 13.85 -8.40
N GLU A 37 7.84 14.44 -9.56
CA GLU A 37 7.53 15.87 -9.67
C GLU A 37 6.36 16.25 -8.75
N TRP A 38 5.31 15.43 -8.73
CA TRP A 38 4.14 15.67 -7.87
C TRP A 38 4.52 15.69 -6.38
N ILE A 39 5.40 14.78 -5.92
CA ILE A 39 5.89 14.74 -4.54
C ILE A 39 6.72 15.98 -4.22
N GLU A 40 7.61 16.41 -5.12
CA GLU A 40 8.42 17.61 -4.96
C GLU A 40 7.57 18.87 -4.84
N GLN A 41 6.42 18.92 -5.51
CA GLN A 41 5.45 19.99 -5.44
C GLN A 41 4.56 19.95 -4.17
N GLY A 42 4.81 19.03 -3.26
CA GLY A 42 4.07 18.88 -1.99
C GLY A 42 3.05 17.74 -1.95
N GLY A 43 2.81 17.07 -3.08
CA GLY A 43 2.04 15.84 -3.15
C GLY A 43 0.65 15.90 -2.51
N ASN A 44 -0.25 16.74 -3.03
CA ASN A 44 -1.59 16.91 -2.47
C ASN A 44 -2.52 15.74 -2.87
N TYR A 45 -2.75 14.79 -1.99
CA TYR A 45 -3.59 13.62 -2.27
C TYR A 45 -5.03 13.94 -2.67
N SER A 46 -5.58 15.10 -2.30
CA SER A 46 -6.93 15.47 -2.71
C SER A 46 -7.08 15.74 -4.21
N GLU A 47 -5.97 15.89 -4.94
CA GLU A 47 -5.95 16.02 -6.40
C GLU A 47 -6.08 14.68 -7.13
N TRP A 48 -5.81 13.59 -6.43
CA TRP A 48 -5.93 12.24 -6.95
C TRP A 48 -7.37 11.74 -6.72
N ASP A 49 -8.19 11.75 -7.75
CA ASP A 49 -9.57 11.26 -7.65
C ASP A 49 -9.60 9.72 -7.52
N ILE A 50 -9.85 9.25 -6.32
CA ILE A 50 -9.97 7.84 -5.98
C ILE A 50 -11.43 7.38 -5.88
N LYS A 51 -12.35 8.12 -6.47
CA LYS A 51 -13.80 7.84 -6.40
C LYS A 51 -14.17 6.40 -6.75
N PRO A 52 -13.60 5.73 -7.79
CA PRO A 52 -13.96 4.34 -8.09
C PRO A 52 -13.69 3.40 -6.91
N PHE A 53 -12.57 3.58 -6.21
CA PHE A 53 -12.23 2.78 -5.04
C PHE A 53 -13.14 3.10 -3.84
N VAL A 54 -13.42 4.38 -3.59
CA VAL A 54 -14.33 4.82 -2.51
C VAL A 54 -15.74 4.27 -2.71
N GLU A 55 -16.25 4.28 -3.94
CA GLU A 55 -17.55 3.71 -4.27
C GLU A 55 -17.60 2.21 -3.98
N GLN A 56 -16.54 1.47 -4.33
CA GLN A 56 -16.45 0.04 -4.01
C GLN A 56 -16.37 -0.21 -2.50
N VAL A 57 -15.62 0.61 -1.76
CA VAL A 57 -15.54 0.52 -0.28
C VAL A 57 -16.94 0.72 0.31
N ASN A 58 -17.65 1.79 -0.08
CA ASN A 58 -18.99 2.09 0.41
C ASN A 58 -20.00 0.98 0.07
N GLN A 59 -19.97 0.44 -1.15
CA GLN A 59 -20.80 -0.69 -1.53
C GLN A 59 -20.51 -1.91 -0.64
N THR A 60 -19.24 -2.20 -0.37
CA THR A 60 -18.86 -3.36 0.46
C THR A 60 -19.28 -3.17 1.93
N ILE A 61 -19.30 -1.95 2.45
CA ILE A 61 -19.79 -1.63 3.81
C ILE A 61 -21.29 -2.00 3.95
N GLU A 62 -22.08 -1.81 2.89
CA GLU A 62 -23.50 -2.14 2.89
C GLU A 62 -23.79 -3.65 2.77
N GLU A 63 -22.77 -4.48 2.51
CA GLU A 63 -22.91 -5.92 2.35
C GLU A 63 -22.86 -6.65 3.71
N PRO A 64 -23.99 -7.19 4.22
CA PRO A 64 -24.10 -7.72 5.59
C PRO A 64 -23.27 -8.99 5.85
N GLN A 65 -22.77 -9.65 4.80
CA GLN A 65 -21.93 -10.83 4.95
C GLN A 65 -20.50 -10.49 5.38
N TYR A 66 -20.05 -9.24 5.23
CA TYR A 66 -18.69 -8.83 5.61
C TYR A 66 -18.70 -8.05 6.93
N THR A 67 -17.88 -8.51 7.87
CA THR A 67 -17.66 -7.86 9.16
C THR A 67 -16.34 -7.10 9.20
N HIS A 68 -15.45 -7.41 8.25
CA HIS A 68 -14.15 -6.75 8.11
C HIS A 68 -13.88 -6.44 6.63
N ILE A 69 -13.43 -5.24 6.35
CA ILE A 69 -12.98 -4.82 5.03
C ILE A 69 -11.50 -4.48 5.14
N ILE A 70 -10.68 -5.16 4.36
CA ILE A 70 -9.23 -4.97 4.31
C ILE A 70 -8.92 -4.18 3.06
N LEU A 71 -8.29 -3.02 3.21
CA LEU A 71 -7.88 -2.17 2.11
C LEU A 71 -6.38 -2.36 1.84
N ASP A 72 -6.01 -2.98 0.70
CA ASP A 72 -4.65 -2.89 0.17
C ASP A 72 -4.53 -1.54 -0.54
N TYR A 73 -4.12 -0.53 0.25
CA TYR A 73 -4.25 0.87 -0.07
C TYR A 73 -2.94 1.61 0.29
N PRO A 74 -2.45 2.54 -0.57
CA PRO A 74 -1.12 3.10 -0.39
C PRO A 74 -1.04 4.31 0.56
N PHE A 75 -2.15 5.00 0.87
CA PHE A 75 -2.12 6.34 1.47
C PHE A 75 -2.49 6.38 2.96
N ALA A 76 -2.60 5.26 3.65
CA ALA A 76 -3.02 5.21 5.05
C ALA A 76 -4.22 6.15 5.33
N ARG A 77 -4.08 7.21 6.15
CA ARG A 77 -5.13 8.23 6.36
C ARG A 77 -4.85 9.56 5.62
N SER A 78 -3.82 9.61 4.77
CA SER A 78 -3.42 10.86 4.11
C SER A 78 -4.43 11.35 3.06
N HIS A 79 -5.23 10.45 2.49
CA HIS A 79 -6.26 10.85 1.51
C HIS A 79 -7.60 11.15 2.21
N PRO A 80 -8.17 12.37 2.02
CA PRO A 80 -9.35 12.82 2.78
C PRO A 80 -10.61 11.98 2.54
N ALA A 81 -10.75 11.34 1.38
CA ALA A 81 -11.96 10.57 1.04
C ALA A 81 -12.14 9.29 1.89
N LEU A 82 -11.08 8.75 2.49
CA LEU A 82 -11.15 7.51 3.28
C LEU A 82 -10.71 7.69 4.74
N GLN A 83 -10.16 8.84 5.11
CA GLN A 83 -9.59 9.06 6.44
C GLN A 83 -10.57 8.78 7.59
N GLU A 84 -11.86 9.11 7.41
CA GLU A 84 -12.91 8.93 8.42
C GLU A 84 -13.57 7.54 8.36
N ILE A 85 -13.36 6.79 7.28
CA ILE A 85 -13.94 5.46 7.07
C ILE A 85 -13.02 4.38 7.65
N ILE A 86 -11.71 4.61 7.63
CA ILE A 86 -10.71 3.65 8.10
C ILE A 86 -10.71 3.62 9.64
N ASP A 87 -11.00 2.47 10.24
CA ASP A 87 -10.91 2.27 11.69
C ASP A 87 -9.44 2.17 12.14
N TYR A 88 -8.62 1.39 11.42
CA TYR A 88 -7.19 1.18 11.71
C TYR A 88 -6.36 1.26 10.44
N ALA A 89 -5.36 2.13 10.44
CA ALA A 89 -4.37 2.25 9.39
C ALA A 89 -3.02 1.67 9.85
N PHE A 90 -2.55 0.62 9.18
CA PHE A 90 -1.28 -0.04 9.47
C PHE A 90 -0.25 0.33 8.40
N PHE A 91 0.89 0.87 8.81
CA PHE A 91 2.02 1.08 7.93
C PHE A 91 3.02 -0.06 8.07
N ILE A 92 3.36 -0.72 6.95
CA ILE A 92 4.36 -1.80 6.94
C ILE A 92 5.71 -1.17 6.63
N ASP A 93 6.53 -0.99 7.65
CA ASP A 93 7.86 -0.41 7.53
C ASP A 93 8.87 -1.45 7.05
N THR A 94 8.88 -1.67 5.74
CA THR A 94 9.87 -2.55 5.09
C THR A 94 11.02 -1.69 4.58
N PRO A 95 12.28 -1.96 5.00
CA PRO A 95 13.44 -1.27 4.46
C PRO A 95 13.47 -1.29 2.94
N LEU A 96 13.84 -0.17 2.33
CA LEU A 96 13.79 -0.01 0.86
C LEU A 96 14.69 -0.98 0.10
N ASP A 97 15.84 -1.37 0.67
CA ASP A 97 16.72 -2.39 0.10
C ASP A 97 16.06 -3.77 0.06
N ILE A 98 15.34 -4.15 1.12
CA ILE A 98 14.55 -5.39 1.16
C ILE A 98 13.39 -5.35 0.18
N ALA A 99 12.68 -4.22 0.14
CA ALA A 99 11.55 -4.03 -0.79
C ALA A 99 12.03 -4.08 -2.25
N LEU A 100 13.17 -3.46 -2.56
CA LEU A 100 13.82 -3.50 -3.87
C LEU A 100 14.22 -4.93 -4.25
N ALA A 101 14.91 -5.64 -3.36
CA ALA A 101 15.31 -7.02 -3.61
C ALA A 101 14.11 -7.93 -3.88
N ARG A 102 13.04 -7.83 -3.07
CA ARG A 102 11.79 -8.59 -3.28
C ARG A 102 11.13 -8.26 -4.63
N ARG A 103 11.16 -6.98 -5.04
CA ARG A 103 10.60 -6.55 -6.32
C ARG A 103 11.40 -7.11 -7.49
N ILE A 104 12.72 -7.05 -7.45
CA ILE A 104 13.58 -7.61 -8.50
C ILE A 104 13.35 -9.12 -8.64
N LEU A 105 13.34 -9.85 -7.53
CA LEU A 105 13.10 -11.29 -7.54
C LEU A 105 11.72 -11.69 -8.08
N ARG A 106 10.71 -10.85 -7.92
CA ARG A 106 9.35 -11.08 -8.41
C ARG A 106 9.20 -10.71 -9.88
N ASP A 107 9.62 -9.48 -10.26
CA ASP A 107 9.24 -8.86 -11.53
C ASP A 107 10.31 -9.03 -12.62
N TYR A 108 11.56 -9.31 -12.22
CA TYR A 108 12.71 -9.37 -13.13
C TYR A 108 13.35 -10.76 -13.23
N LYS A 109 12.71 -11.79 -12.65
CA LYS A 109 13.24 -13.17 -12.65
C LYS A 109 13.57 -13.70 -14.04
N GLU A 110 12.74 -13.38 -15.03
CA GLU A 110 12.88 -13.82 -16.44
C GLU A 110 13.43 -12.70 -17.36
N LYS A 111 13.90 -11.58 -16.78
CA LYS A 111 14.45 -10.44 -17.52
C LYS A 111 15.96 -10.57 -17.70
N SER A 112 16.52 -9.83 -18.67
CA SER A 112 17.96 -9.79 -18.89
C SER A 112 18.70 -9.03 -17.77
N GLY A 113 20.01 -9.27 -17.63
CA GLY A 113 20.82 -8.48 -16.70
C GLY A 113 20.83 -6.98 -17.02
N ASN A 114 20.75 -6.61 -18.30
CA ASN A 114 20.67 -5.21 -18.70
C ASN A 114 19.36 -4.55 -18.28
N ASP A 115 18.22 -5.25 -18.34
CA ASP A 115 16.95 -4.73 -17.86
C ASP A 115 16.99 -4.47 -16.37
N ILE A 116 17.67 -5.35 -15.60
CA ILE A 116 17.83 -5.17 -14.16
C ILE A 116 18.71 -3.96 -13.87
N ILE A 117 19.82 -3.79 -14.59
CA ILE A 117 20.74 -2.64 -14.42
C ILE A 117 19.98 -1.34 -14.71
N HIS A 118 19.28 -1.27 -15.83
CA HIS A 118 18.49 -0.09 -16.20
C HIS A 118 17.44 0.25 -15.14
N TYR A 119 16.69 -0.74 -14.65
CA TYR A 119 15.73 -0.54 -13.57
C TYR A 119 16.40 -0.03 -12.27
N LEU A 120 17.58 -0.52 -11.92
CA LEU A 120 18.32 -0.04 -10.73
C LEU A 120 18.80 1.41 -10.87
N GLU A 121 19.21 1.82 -12.07
CA GLU A 121 19.58 3.20 -12.36
C GLU A 121 18.36 4.14 -12.20
N GLU A 122 17.22 3.79 -12.79
CA GLU A 122 15.96 4.52 -12.63
C GLU A 122 15.50 4.56 -11.18
N TYR A 123 15.62 3.44 -10.47
CA TYR A 123 15.25 3.36 -9.05
C TYR A 123 16.08 4.33 -8.19
N LEU A 124 17.39 4.37 -8.40
CA LEU A 124 18.27 5.27 -7.64
C LEU A 124 18.01 6.73 -7.96
N MET A 125 17.72 7.05 -9.21
CA MET A 125 17.53 8.42 -9.68
C MET A 125 16.18 8.99 -9.29
N TYR A 126 15.11 8.22 -9.42
CA TYR A 126 13.72 8.68 -9.29
C TYR A 126 12.98 8.01 -8.15
N SER A 127 12.79 6.68 -8.22
CA SER A 127 11.83 5.99 -7.36
C SER A 127 12.23 5.99 -5.88
N ARG A 128 13.52 5.90 -5.57
CA ARG A 128 13.98 5.83 -4.17
C ARG A 128 13.72 7.11 -3.38
N PRO A 129 14.01 8.32 -3.90
CA PRO A 129 13.62 9.57 -3.24
C PRO A 129 12.12 9.64 -2.98
N SER A 130 11.31 9.34 -3.99
CA SER A 130 9.85 9.37 -3.90
C SER A 130 9.31 8.38 -2.88
N TYR A 131 9.77 7.13 -2.88
CA TYR A 131 9.39 6.14 -1.87
C TYR A 131 9.79 6.56 -0.45
N THR A 132 10.93 7.23 -0.28
CA THR A 132 11.34 7.76 1.03
C THR A 132 10.38 8.84 1.51
N ALA A 133 10.08 9.83 0.67
CA ALA A 133 9.19 10.94 1.00
C ALA A 133 7.76 10.44 1.30
N MET A 134 7.22 9.54 0.47
CA MET A 134 5.91 8.93 0.72
C MET A 134 5.90 8.13 2.02
N ALA A 135 6.93 7.30 2.27
CA ALA A 135 6.98 6.48 3.48
C ALA A 135 6.98 7.34 4.75
N GLU A 136 7.74 8.43 4.79
CA GLU A 136 7.75 9.35 5.92
C GLU A 136 6.36 9.97 6.18
N ARG A 137 5.67 10.34 5.12
CA ARG A 137 4.31 10.93 5.18
C ARG A 137 3.29 9.91 5.66
N GLU A 138 3.29 8.71 5.07
CA GLU A 138 2.32 7.66 5.40
C GLU A 138 2.53 7.10 6.82
N LYS A 139 3.77 7.04 7.30
CA LYS A 139 4.07 6.70 8.70
C LYS A 139 3.40 7.66 9.69
N LEU A 140 3.34 8.96 9.36
CA LEU A 140 2.73 9.97 10.22
C LEU A 140 1.20 9.87 10.24
N SER A 141 0.59 9.35 9.18
CA SER A 141 -0.85 9.21 9.04
C SER A 141 -1.38 7.83 9.47
N ALA A 142 -0.49 6.88 9.72
CA ALA A 142 -0.86 5.54 10.18
C ALA A 142 -1.04 5.49 11.70
N ASP A 143 -1.98 4.67 12.17
CA ASP A 143 -2.18 4.43 13.61
C ASP A 143 -1.11 3.52 14.19
N ILE A 144 -0.63 2.55 13.39
CA ILE A 144 0.30 1.52 13.84
C ILE A 144 1.37 1.27 12.80
N ILE A 145 2.64 1.32 13.23
CA ILE A 145 3.79 0.96 12.39
C ILE A 145 4.19 -0.48 12.68
N ILE A 146 4.28 -1.29 11.64
CA ILE A 146 4.64 -2.72 11.71
C ILE A 146 6.02 -2.93 11.05
N ASP A 147 6.91 -3.63 11.73
CA ASP A 147 8.21 -4.04 11.16
C ASP A 147 8.00 -5.02 10.00
N GLY A 148 8.23 -4.55 8.78
CA GLY A 148 8.10 -5.33 7.55
C GLY A 148 9.20 -6.38 7.31
N ASN A 149 10.22 -6.45 8.19
CA ASN A 149 11.22 -7.52 8.19
C ASN A 149 10.76 -8.76 8.95
N SER A 150 9.76 -8.60 9.81
CA SER A 150 9.23 -9.70 10.60
C SER A 150 8.61 -10.78 9.71
N PRO A 151 8.60 -12.05 10.13
CA PRO A 151 7.85 -13.10 9.44
C PRO A 151 6.38 -12.73 9.27
N LEU A 152 5.80 -13.01 8.10
CA LEU A 152 4.41 -12.66 7.77
C LEU A 152 3.41 -13.14 8.85
N SER A 153 3.60 -14.35 9.39
CA SER A 153 2.74 -14.88 10.45
C SER A 153 2.77 -14.05 11.73
N LEU A 154 3.93 -13.50 12.10
CA LEU A 154 4.08 -12.64 13.27
C LEU A 154 3.43 -11.27 13.02
N ILE A 155 3.62 -10.71 11.83
CA ILE A 155 2.96 -9.45 11.41
C ILE A 155 1.45 -9.59 11.54
N VAL A 156 0.88 -10.68 10.98
CA VAL A 156 -0.57 -10.93 11.05
C VAL A 156 -1.06 -11.10 12.48
N GLN A 157 -0.35 -11.88 13.30
CA GLN A 157 -0.70 -12.01 14.73
C GLN A 157 -0.72 -10.67 15.46
N ASN A 158 0.20 -9.75 15.13
CA ASN A 158 0.23 -8.43 15.73
C ASN A 158 -0.95 -7.57 15.27
N ILE A 159 -1.31 -7.59 13.98
CA ILE A 159 -2.45 -6.87 13.45
C ILE A 159 -3.76 -7.38 14.05
N LEU A 160 -3.95 -8.70 14.11
CA LEU A 160 -5.18 -9.29 14.64
C LEU A 160 -5.47 -8.90 16.09
N LYS A 161 -4.49 -8.53 16.90
CA LYS A 161 -4.69 -8.03 18.27
C LYS A 161 -5.45 -6.70 18.36
N TYR A 162 -5.51 -5.95 17.26
CA TYR A 162 -6.20 -4.66 17.22
C TYR A 162 -7.61 -4.76 16.66
N ILE A 163 -7.91 -5.81 15.91
CA ILE A 163 -9.13 -5.91 15.13
C ILE A 163 -10.05 -7.09 15.53
N VAL A 164 -9.59 -7.94 16.48
CA VAL A 164 -10.36 -9.10 16.99
C VAL A 164 -10.54 -9.03 18.50
#